data_f7042d43b301901b7fe7cacbcbd0cb95
#
_entry.id   f7042d43b301901b7fe7cacbcbd0cb95
#
_cell.length_a   1.000
_cell.length_b   1.000
_cell.length_c   1.000
_cell.angle_alpha   90.00
_cell.angle_beta   90.00
_cell.angle_gamma   90.00
#
_symmetry.space_group_name_H-M   'P 1'
#
loop_
_entity.id
_entity.type
_entity.pdbx_description
1 polymer ?
#
loop_
_entity_poly.entity_id
_entity_poly.type
_entity_poly.pdbx_seq_one_letter_code
_entity_poly.pdbx_strand_id
1 'polypeptide(L)'
;IKKLRKYKKNLTNSQQLGLKYLDDITHRIPRKEIDEYKKVFEKIFKVQENAKDSSFVIAGSYRRGNKNSGDIDIIISNQNNNNKIFGEFIKSLIAQGILIGILSKGKKKSLTIARLPGSIARRVDFMWAPPKQYAFAILYFTGSKIFNVVMRARANELGYTMSEDGLFKLI
;
A
#
# COMPACT_ATOMS: atom_id res chain seq x y z
N ILE A 1 -8.61 -24.33 -0.53
CA ILE A 1 -9.40 -23.32 -1.27
C ILE A 1 -10.78 -23.87 -1.63
N LYS A 2 -10.92 -25.04 -2.26
CA LYS A 2 -12.22 -25.65 -2.61
C LYS A 2 -13.18 -25.76 -1.39
N LYS A 3 -12.68 -26.21 -0.22
CA LYS A 3 -13.45 -26.21 1.04
C LYS A 3 -13.88 -24.80 1.46
N LEU A 4 -12.99 -23.79 1.42
CA LEU A 4 -13.33 -22.42 1.79
C LEU A 4 -14.42 -21.82 0.90
N ARG A 5 -14.38 -22.09 -0.41
CA ARG A 5 -15.46 -21.67 -1.34
C ARG A 5 -16.82 -22.26 -0.97
N LYS A 6 -16.85 -23.52 -0.48
CA LYS A 6 -18.09 -24.20 -0.03
C LYS A 6 -18.67 -23.55 1.25
N TYR A 7 -17.81 -23.06 2.16
CA TYR A 7 -18.21 -22.45 3.43
C TYR A 7 -18.12 -20.92 3.43
N LYS A 8 -18.30 -20.30 2.27
CA LYS A 8 -18.16 -18.84 2.08
C LYS A 8 -18.97 -18.01 3.09
N LYS A 9 -20.14 -18.47 3.50
CA LYS A 9 -21.01 -17.78 4.47
C LYS A 9 -20.38 -17.61 5.85
N ASN A 10 -19.41 -18.46 6.21
CA ASN A 10 -18.71 -18.43 7.50
C ASN A 10 -17.45 -17.52 7.48
N LEU A 11 -17.15 -16.92 6.33
CA LEU A 11 -15.99 -16.05 6.15
C LEU A 11 -16.37 -14.59 6.40
N THR A 12 -15.44 -13.83 6.93
CA THR A 12 -15.57 -12.36 7.02
C THR A 12 -15.64 -11.74 5.61
N ASN A 13 -16.16 -10.53 5.51
CA ASN A 13 -16.23 -9.81 4.23
C ASN A 13 -14.85 -9.71 3.54
N SER A 14 -13.80 -9.42 4.29
CA SER A 14 -12.42 -9.34 3.76
C SER A 14 -11.93 -10.70 3.24
N GLN A 15 -12.23 -11.79 3.96
CA GLN A 15 -11.89 -13.15 3.52
C GLN A 15 -12.67 -13.55 2.25
N GLN A 16 -13.96 -13.21 2.19
CA GLN A 16 -14.79 -13.45 1.00
C GLN A 16 -14.26 -12.68 -0.20
N LEU A 17 -13.87 -11.42 0.00
CA LEU A 17 -13.29 -10.57 -1.04
C LEU A 17 -11.95 -11.12 -1.54
N GLY A 18 -11.06 -11.50 -0.60
CA GLY A 18 -9.78 -12.14 -0.93
C GLY A 18 -9.98 -13.46 -1.71
N LEU A 19 -10.97 -14.26 -1.31
CA LEU A 19 -11.29 -15.50 -2.00
C LEU A 19 -11.89 -15.27 -3.40
N LYS A 20 -12.68 -14.20 -3.56
CA LYS A 20 -13.26 -13.81 -4.86
C LYS A 20 -12.19 -13.46 -5.88
N TYR A 21 -11.17 -12.75 -5.47
CA TYR A 21 -10.10 -12.26 -6.35
C TYR A 21 -8.78 -13.04 -6.21
N LEU A 22 -8.82 -14.21 -5.56
CA LEU A 22 -7.61 -14.97 -5.23
C LEU A 22 -6.77 -15.27 -6.48
N ASP A 23 -7.42 -15.71 -7.53
CA ASP A 23 -6.71 -16.10 -8.76
C ASP A 23 -6.01 -14.88 -9.37
N ASP A 24 -6.67 -13.72 -9.40
CA ASP A 24 -6.11 -12.48 -9.92
C ASP A 24 -4.94 -11.96 -9.08
N ILE A 25 -5.13 -11.84 -7.75
CA ILE A 25 -4.17 -11.20 -6.84
C ILE A 25 -2.93 -12.05 -6.55
N THR A 26 -2.91 -13.31 -6.95
CA THR A 26 -1.72 -14.18 -6.88
C THR A 26 -0.79 -14.02 -8.08
N HIS A 27 -1.27 -13.43 -9.18
CA HIS A 27 -0.44 -13.16 -10.33
C HIS A 27 0.50 -11.97 -10.09
N ARG A 28 1.75 -12.11 -10.57
CA ARG A 28 2.71 -11.00 -10.53
C ARG A 28 2.23 -9.84 -11.41
N ILE A 29 2.49 -8.63 -10.96
CA ILE A 29 2.12 -7.39 -11.64
C ILE A 29 3.32 -6.92 -12.45
N PRO A 30 3.25 -6.87 -13.79
CA PRO A 30 4.33 -6.33 -14.62
C PRO A 30 4.58 -4.85 -14.28
N ARG A 31 5.84 -4.42 -14.32
CA ARG A 31 6.22 -3.02 -14.04
C ARG A 31 5.44 -2.02 -14.90
N LYS A 32 5.25 -2.32 -16.19
CA LYS A 32 4.48 -1.49 -17.12
C LYS A 32 3.03 -1.26 -16.64
N GLU A 33 2.39 -2.28 -16.09
CA GLU A 33 1.04 -2.15 -15.51
C GLU A 33 1.04 -1.23 -14.26
N ILE A 34 2.10 -1.30 -13.44
CA ILE A 34 2.25 -0.39 -12.29
C ILE A 34 2.47 1.05 -12.76
N ASP A 35 3.17 1.27 -13.86
CA ASP A 35 3.33 2.58 -14.48
C ASP A 35 1.99 3.15 -14.96
N GLU A 36 1.06 2.30 -15.43
CA GLU A 36 -0.31 2.69 -15.78
C GLU A 36 -1.11 3.10 -14.52
N TYR A 37 -1.04 2.30 -13.45
CA TYR A 37 -1.62 2.68 -12.16
C TYR A 37 -1.07 4.01 -11.66
N LYS A 38 0.24 4.24 -11.77
CA LYS A 38 0.90 5.49 -11.36
C LYS A 38 0.28 6.69 -12.08
N LYS A 39 0.12 6.61 -13.41
CA LYS A 39 -0.49 7.69 -14.21
C LYS A 39 -1.92 7.99 -13.78
N VAL A 40 -2.73 6.95 -13.56
CA VAL A 40 -4.11 7.09 -13.08
C VAL A 40 -4.14 7.72 -11.69
N PHE A 41 -3.30 7.25 -10.78
CA PHE A 41 -3.19 7.77 -9.42
C PHE A 41 -2.74 9.23 -9.39
N GLU A 42 -1.73 9.61 -10.18
CA GLU A 42 -1.27 11.00 -10.30
C GLU A 42 -2.38 11.94 -10.77
N LYS A 43 -3.17 11.51 -11.77
CA LYS A 43 -4.29 12.29 -12.27
C LYS A 43 -5.36 12.52 -11.19
N ILE A 44 -5.73 11.47 -10.47
CA ILE A 44 -6.77 11.54 -9.42
C ILE A 44 -6.24 12.26 -8.18
N PHE A 45 -4.99 12.06 -7.81
CA PHE A 45 -4.38 12.68 -6.63
C PHE A 45 -4.30 14.19 -6.75
N LYS A 46 -3.87 14.70 -7.90
CA LYS A 46 -3.67 16.14 -8.15
C LYS A 46 -4.92 17.00 -7.98
N VAL A 47 -6.10 16.42 -8.19
CA VAL A 47 -7.38 17.15 -8.12
C VAL A 47 -8.05 17.06 -6.74
N GLN A 48 -7.41 16.45 -5.75
CA GLN A 48 -7.93 16.42 -4.39
C GLN A 48 -7.80 17.80 -3.73
N GLU A 49 -8.75 18.15 -2.86
CA GLU A 49 -8.76 19.40 -2.12
C GLU A 49 -7.48 19.63 -1.31
N ASN A 50 -6.99 18.58 -0.66
CA ASN A 50 -5.79 18.62 0.17
C ASN A 50 -4.52 18.10 -0.54
N ALA A 51 -4.49 18.14 -1.89
CA ALA A 51 -3.32 17.71 -2.66
C ALA A 51 -2.12 18.67 -2.54
N LYS A 52 -2.36 19.93 -2.20
CA LYS A 52 -1.30 20.91 -1.99
C LYS A 52 -0.34 20.43 -0.89
N ASP A 53 0.96 20.56 -1.15
CA ASP A 53 2.04 20.11 -0.25
C ASP A 53 1.99 18.60 0.07
N SER A 54 1.21 17.85 -0.71
CA SER A 54 1.08 16.40 -0.61
C SER A 54 1.78 15.70 -1.75
N SER A 55 2.23 14.49 -1.48
CA SER A 55 2.83 13.61 -2.48
C SER A 55 2.52 12.16 -2.18
N PHE A 56 2.64 11.31 -3.19
CA PHE A 56 2.73 9.88 -2.98
C PHE A 56 3.91 9.27 -3.72
N VAL A 57 4.37 8.14 -3.26
CA VAL A 57 5.42 7.35 -3.90
C VAL A 57 5.01 5.88 -3.94
N ILE A 58 5.37 5.20 -5.02
CA ILE A 58 5.25 3.74 -5.10
C ILE A 58 6.53 3.14 -4.52
N ALA A 59 6.36 2.37 -3.45
CA ALA A 59 7.44 1.72 -2.71
C ALA A 59 7.65 0.25 -3.16
N GLY A 60 7.94 -0.63 -2.24
CA GLY A 60 8.06 -2.07 -2.46
C GLY A 60 9.07 -2.48 -3.50
N SER A 61 8.82 -3.61 -4.14
CA SER A 61 9.67 -4.14 -5.19
C SER A 61 9.72 -3.26 -6.45
N TYR A 62 8.67 -2.46 -6.70
CA TYR A 62 8.68 -1.48 -7.77
C TYR A 62 9.78 -0.43 -7.57
N ARG A 63 9.92 0.13 -6.37
CA ARG A 63 10.95 1.14 -6.04
C ARG A 63 12.37 0.55 -6.11
N ARG A 64 12.54 -0.76 -5.84
CA ARG A 64 13.81 -1.47 -6.02
C ARG A 64 14.18 -1.77 -7.48
N GLY A 65 13.36 -1.35 -8.46
CA GLY A 65 13.64 -1.57 -9.88
C GLY A 65 13.24 -2.94 -10.42
N ASN A 66 12.48 -3.74 -9.67
CA ASN A 66 12.07 -5.07 -10.12
C ASN A 66 11.18 -5.01 -11.37
N LYS A 67 11.33 -6.00 -12.26
CA LYS A 67 10.53 -6.12 -13.49
C LYS A 67 9.05 -6.42 -13.22
N ASN A 68 8.75 -6.99 -12.06
CA ASN A 68 7.38 -7.28 -11.61
C ASN A 68 7.28 -7.25 -10.08
N SER A 69 6.07 -7.07 -9.55
CA SER A 69 5.76 -6.97 -8.13
C SER A 69 4.64 -7.92 -7.71
N GLY A 70 4.51 -8.22 -6.42
CA GLY A 70 3.38 -8.99 -5.88
C GLY A 70 2.16 -8.12 -5.57
N ASP A 71 2.42 -6.86 -5.25
CA ASP A 71 1.46 -5.83 -4.87
C ASP A 71 1.99 -4.45 -5.24
N ILE A 72 1.19 -3.44 -5.04
CA ILE A 72 1.56 -2.03 -5.25
C ILE A 72 1.45 -1.32 -3.90
N ASP A 73 2.59 -0.92 -3.34
CA ASP A 73 2.67 -0.20 -2.07
C ASP A 73 2.71 1.31 -2.34
N ILE A 74 1.74 2.06 -1.81
CA ILE A 74 1.63 3.51 -1.97
C ILE A 74 1.85 4.18 -0.62
N ILE A 75 2.85 5.04 -0.53
CA ILE A 75 3.08 5.87 0.65
C ILE A 75 2.66 7.29 0.32
N ILE A 76 1.75 7.83 1.12
CA ILE A 76 1.22 9.19 1.00
C ILE A 76 1.75 10.01 2.17
N SER A 77 2.19 11.23 1.89
CA SER A 77 2.63 12.19 2.90
C SER A 77 2.20 13.60 2.52
N ASN A 78 2.16 14.48 3.50
CA ASN A 78 1.92 15.91 3.31
C ASN A 78 2.89 16.71 4.20
N GLN A 79 3.55 17.72 3.67
CA GLN A 79 4.57 18.50 4.36
C GLN A 79 4.04 19.19 5.63
N ASN A 80 2.76 19.56 5.64
CA ASN A 80 2.08 20.20 6.77
C ASN A 80 1.36 19.19 7.68
N ASN A 81 1.65 17.90 7.54
CA ASN A 81 1.04 16.81 8.29
C ASN A 81 -0.51 16.74 8.16
N ASN A 82 -1.04 17.22 7.04
CA ASN A 82 -2.48 17.15 6.76
C ASN A 82 -2.86 15.77 6.21
N ASN A 83 -3.36 14.90 7.08
CA ASN A 83 -3.73 13.53 6.72
C ASN A 83 -5.09 13.40 5.99
N LYS A 84 -5.83 14.48 5.78
CA LYS A 84 -7.12 14.44 5.07
C LYS A 84 -6.95 13.89 3.65
N ILE A 85 -5.85 14.25 2.98
CA ILE A 85 -5.51 13.76 1.63
C ILE A 85 -5.54 12.23 1.52
N PHE A 86 -5.11 11.50 2.57
CA PHE A 86 -5.13 10.04 2.57
C PHE A 86 -6.56 9.49 2.40
N GLY A 87 -7.51 10.02 3.16
CA GLY A 87 -8.91 9.61 3.07
C GLY A 87 -9.60 10.07 1.79
N GLU A 88 -9.33 11.28 1.34
CA GLU A 88 -9.87 11.87 0.10
C GLU A 88 -9.44 11.07 -1.12
N PHE A 89 -8.17 10.77 -1.23
CA PHE A 89 -7.64 10.01 -2.35
C PHE A 89 -8.27 8.61 -2.45
N ILE A 90 -8.33 7.88 -1.33
CA ILE A 90 -8.97 6.55 -1.29
C ILE A 90 -10.45 6.64 -1.68
N LYS A 91 -11.19 7.63 -1.15
CA LYS A 91 -12.60 7.84 -1.50
C LYS A 91 -12.78 8.11 -3.00
N SER A 92 -11.93 8.96 -3.58
CA SER A 92 -11.97 9.28 -5.01
C SER A 92 -11.67 8.06 -5.89
N LEU A 93 -10.72 7.23 -5.50
CA LEU A 93 -10.41 5.98 -6.20
C LEU A 93 -11.57 4.98 -6.15
N ILE A 94 -12.29 4.92 -5.02
CA ILE A 94 -13.52 4.11 -4.90
C ILE A 94 -14.61 4.67 -5.80
N ALA A 95 -14.87 5.99 -5.75
CA ALA A 95 -15.90 6.63 -6.54
C ALA A 95 -15.69 6.47 -8.05
N GLN A 96 -14.45 6.41 -8.51
CA GLN A 96 -14.09 6.17 -9.90
C GLN A 96 -14.02 4.67 -10.28
N GLY A 97 -14.35 3.76 -9.36
CA GLY A 97 -14.35 2.32 -9.61
C GLY A 97 -12.97 1.69 -9.78
N ILE A 98 -11.89 2.41 -9.43
CA ILE A 98 -10.52 1.89 -9.46
C ILE A 98 -10.29 0.95 -8.27
N LEU A 99 -10.68 1.35 -7.07
CA LEU A 99 -10.72 0.47 -5.91
C LEU A 99 -12.03 -0.30 -5.88
N ILE A 100 -11.96 -1.59 -6.06
CA ILE A 100 -13.10 -2.51 -6.15
C ILE A 100 -13.34 -3.32 -4.88
N GLY A 101 -12.45 -3.16 -3.89
CA GLY A 101 -12.58 -3.83 -2.60
C GLY A 101 -11.64 -3.29 -1.54
N ILE A 102 -12.14 -3.26 -0.29
CA ILE A 102 -11.38 -2.90 0.90
C ILE A 102 -11.19 -4.16 1.75
N LEU A 103 -9.95 -4.61 1.91
CA LEU A 103 -9.60 -5.75 2.76
C LEU A 103 -9.43 -5.32 4.21
N SER A 104 -8.85 -4.15 4.43
CA SER A 104 -8.68 -3.53 5.74
C SER A 104 -8.62 -2.03 5.59
N LYS A 105 -9.19 -1.30 6.56
CA LYS A 105 -9.16 0.17 6.59
C LYS A 105 -8.84 0.64 8.01
N GLY A 106 -7.70 1.31 8.13
CA GLY A 106 -7.25 1.95 9.35
C GLY A 106 -6.96 3.44 9.15
N LYS A 107 -6.56 4.12 10.22
CA LYS A 107 -6.22 5.55 10.18
C LYS A 107 -4.95 5.85 9.35
N LYS A 108 -4.00 4.93 9.33
CA LYS A 108 -2.72 5.08 8.63
C LYS A 108 -2.51 4.07 7.49
N LYS A 109 -3.29 3.00 7.44
CA LYS A 109 -3.12 1.94 6.42
C LYS A 109 -4.48 1.53 5.86
N SER A 110 -4.51 1.27 4.56
CA SER A 110 -5.68 0.70 3.89
C SER A 110 -5.20 -0.36 2.90
N LEU A 111 -5.60 -1.61 3.13
CA LEU A 111 -5.31 -2.73 2.23
C LEU A 111 -6.49 -2.89 1.28
N THR A 112 -6.22 -2.86 -0.01
CA THR A 112 -7.28 -2.78 -1.02
C THR A 112 -7.05 -3.73 -2.18
N ILE A 113 -8.10 -3.91 -2.97
CA ILE A 113 -8.06 -4.52 -4.29
C ILE A 113 -8.45 -3.44 -5.30
N ALA A 114 -7.61 -3.24 -6.30
CA ALA A 114 -7.83 -2.30 -7.40
C ALA A 114 -7.92 -3.04 -8.73
N ARG A 115 -8.54 -2.41 -9.71
CA ARG A 115 -8.59 -2.92 -11.07
C ARG A 115 -8.70 -1.77 -12.06
N LEU A 116 -7.76 -1.69 -13.00
CA LEU A 116 -7.88 -0.81 -14.16
C LEU A 116 -8.84 -1.40 -15.20
N PRO A 117 -9.50 -0.58 -16.03
CA PRO A 117 -10.34 -1.06 -17.11
C PRO A 117 -9.60 -2.07 -18.01
N GLY A 118 -10.23 -3.21 -18.27
CA GLY A 118 -9.65 -4.29 -19.08
C GLY A 118 -8.56 -5.14 -18.42
N SER A 119 -8.21 -4.87 -17.15
CA SER A 119 -7.18 -5.60 -16.40
C SER A 119 -7.79 -6.55 -15.37
N ILE A 120 -6.97 -7.44 -14.80
CA ILE A 120 -7.33 -8.27 -13.66
C ILE A 120 -7.16 -7.51 -12.34
N ALA A 121 -7.75 -8.02 -11.27
CA ALA A 121 -7.66 -7.39 -9.96
C ALA A 121 -6.24 -7.47 -9.36
N ARG A 122 -5.80 -6.42 -8.69
CA ARG A 122 -4.46 -6.29 -8.08
C ARG A 122 -4.57 -5.85 -6.63
N ARG A 123 -3.63 -6.29 -5.79
CA ARG A 123 -3.47 -5.73 -4.44
C ARG A 123 -2.79 -4.37 -4.53
N VAL A 124 -3.43 -3.38 -3.91
CA VAL A 124 -2.85 -2.04 -3.75
C VAL A 124 -3.01 -1.64 -2.29
N ASP A 125 -1.91 -1.39 -1.63
CA ASP A 125 -1.86 -1.07 -0.22
C ASP A 125 -1.42 0.38 -0.05
N PHE A 126 -2.23 1.15 0.68
CA PHE A 126 -1.99 2.57 0.93
C PHE A 126 -1.55 2.79 2.36
N MET A 127 -0.57 3.68 2.54
CA MET A 127 -0.06 4.08 3.84
C MET A 127 0.09 5.58 3.93
N TRP A 128 -0.35 6.10 5.06
CA TRP A 128 -0.06 7.45 5.48
C TRP A 128 1.24 7.50 6.29
N ALA A 129 2.17 8.35 5.88
CA ALA A 129 3.40 8.63 6.60
C ALA A 129 3.46 10.12 6.98
N PRO A 130 3.38 10.47 8.27
CA PRO A 130 3.65 11.83 8.73
C PRO A 130 5.05 12.29 8.28
N PRO A 131 5.28 13.60 8.05
CA PRO A 131 6.57 14.10 7.56
C PRO A 131 7.78 13.62 8.38
N LYS A 132 7.65 13.60 9.70
CA LYS A 132 8.71 13.14 10.61
C LYS A 132 9.02 11.64 10.50
N GLN A 133 8.09 10.84 10.02
CA GLN A 133 8.21 9.39 9.85
C GLN A 133 8.50 8.99 8.40
N TYR A 134 8.41 9.92 7.46
CA TYR A 134 8.46 9.64 6.03
C TYR A 134 9.72 8.89 5.59
N ALA A 135 10.89 9.28 6.07
CA ALA A 135 12.15 8.62 5.72
C ALA A 135 12.18 7.16 6.18
N PHE A 136 11.69 6.88 7.39
CA PHE A 136 11.60 5.52 7.92
C PHE A 136 10.54 4.70 7.20
N ALA A 137 9.39 5.29 6.88
CA ALA A 137 8.35 4.62 6.10
C ALA A 137 8.87 4.23 4.71
N ILE A 138 9.53 5.13 3.99
CA ILE A 138 10.15 4.86 2.69
C ILE A 138 11.17 3.72 2.81
N LEU A 139 12.06 3.77 3.79
CA LEU A 139 13.08 2.75 4.00
C LEU A 139 12.43 1.38 4.26
N TYR A 140 11.49 1.32 5.20
CA TYR A 140 10.81 0.09 5.61
C TYR A 140 10.02 -0.54 4.44
N PHE A 141 9.18 0.24 3.76
CA PHE A 141 8.33 -0.26 2.69
C PHE A 141 9.07 -0.46 1.36
N THR A 142 10.23 0.13 1.18
CA THR A 142 11.09 -0.21 0.04
C THR A 142 11.65 -1.62 0.20
N GLY A 143 11.96 -2.06 1.42
CA GLY A 143 12.52 -3.38 1.71
C GLY A 143 13.92 -3.56 1.10
N SER A 144 14.33 -4.78 0.88
CA SER A 144 13.51 -6.00 0.83
C SER A 144 13.15 -6.50 2.25
N LYS A 145 12.38 -7.59 2.35
CA LYS A 145 12.10 -8.26 3.63
C LYS A 145 13.40 -8.63 4.36
N ILE A 146 14.38 -9.19 3.66
CA ILE A 146 15.68 -9.57 4.21
C ILE A 146 16.43 -8.33 4.69
N PHE A 147 16.46 -7.25 3.89
CA PHE A 147 17.06 -5.98 4.29
C PHE A 147 16.45 -5.47 5.61
N ASN A 148 15.12 -5.46 5.74
CA ASN A 148 14.45 -5.02 6.96
C ASN A 148 14.79 -5.89 8.17
N VAL A 149 14.91 -7.22 7.99
CA VAL A 149 15.31 -8.13 9.07
C VAL A 149 16.73 -7.79 9.56
N VAL A 150 17.67 -7.62 8.64
CA VAL A 150 19.07 -7.28 8.97
C VAL A 150 19.17 -5.91 9.63
N MET A 151 18.50 -4.89 9.10
CA MET A 151 18.51 -3.54 9.66
C MET A 151 17.91 -3.49 11.07
N ARG A 152 16.81 -4.18 11.28
CA ARG A 152 16.17 -4.25 12.61
C ARG A 152 17.01 -5.04 13.62
N ALA A 153 17.63 -6.14 13.20
CA ALA A 153 18.57 -6.88 14.05
C ALA A 153 19.74 -5.98 14.48
N ARG A 154 20.32 -5.25 13.53
CA ARG A 154 21.41 -4.30 13.83
C ARG A 154 20.97 -3.16 14.75
N ALA A 155 19.78 -2.63 14.57
CA ALA A 155 19.23 -1.63 15.50
C ALA A 155 19.13 -2.19 16.92
N ASN A 156 18.63 -3.41 17.08
CA ASN A 156 18.50 -4.05 18.39
C ASN A 156 19.87 -4.28 19.07
N GLU A 157 20.89 -4.73 18.34
CA GLU A 157 22.26 -4.87 18.84
C GLU A 157 22.83 -3.53 19.37
N LEU A 158 22.41 -2.42 18.78
CA LEU A 158 22.83 -1.08 19.17
C LEU A 158 21.93 -0.45 20.25
N GLY A 159 20.98 -1.20 20.80
CA GLY A 159 20.06 -0.72 21.83
C GLY A 159 18.89 0.11 21.31
N TYR A 160 18.49 -0.10 20.04
CA TYR A 160 17.36 0.58 19.41
C TYR A 160 16.34 -0.41 18.83
N THR A 161 15.09 0.00 18.75
CA THR A 161 14.08 -0.65 17.91
C THR A 161 13.78 0.21 16.69
N MET A 162 13.58 -0.45 15.54
CA MET A 162 13.35 0.23 14.26
C MET A 162 12.06 -0.29 13.60
N SER A 163 11.24 0.63 13.12
CA SER A 163 10.00 0.35 12.39
C SER A 163 9.77 1.39 11.28
N GLU A 164 8.62 1.32 10.62
CA GLU A 164 8.15 2.35 9.69
C GLU A 164 7.90 3.71 10.35
N ASP A 165 7.71 3.74 11.66
CA ASP A 165 7.45 4.96 12.43
C ASP A 165 8.73 5.66 12.89
N GLY A 166 9.87 4.97 12.95
CA GLY A 166 11.12 5.56 13.40
C GLY A 166 12.12 4.58 13.98
N LEU A 167 13.16 5.16 14.55
CA LEU A 167 14.21 4.50 15.35
C LEU A 167 14.09 5.00 16.78
N PHE A 168 13.88 4.10 17.73
CA PHE A 168 13.64 4.42 19.13
C PHE A 168 14.62 3.68 20.01
N LYS A 169 15.14 4.35 21.04
CA LYS A 169 16.01 3.71 22.03
C LYS A 169 15.23 2.67 22.83
N LEU A 170 15.82 1.50 23.01
CA LEU A 170 15.27 0.50 23.92
C LEU A 170 15.47 1.01 25.36
N ILE A 171 14.42 0.96 26.16
CA ILE A 171 14.42 1.35 27.57
C ILE A 171 14.77 0.10 28.39
#